data_cb04db4f65869c02b0dd02747dfe0d66
#
_entry.id   cb04db4f65869c02b0dd02747dfe0d66
#
_cell.length_a   1.000
_cell.length_b   1.000
_cell.length_c   1.000
_cell.angle_alpha   90.00
_cell.angle_beta   90.00
_cell.angle_gamma   90.00
#
_symmetry.space_group_name_H-M   'P 1'
#
loop_
_entity.id
_entity.type
_entity.pdbx_description
1 polymer ?
#
loop_
_entity_poly.entity_id
_entity_poly.type
_entity_poly.pdbx_seq_one_letter_code
_entity_poly.pdbx_strand_id
1 'polypeptide(L)'
;MAVSLHTHLLNLFIEKGGFFNKNLIIKKNVNKGFGIFAKNDISPDTILIDVPHNLLIPVNEIKNITQSRNSFQQVFFETVTSNNDYFNYHPLMSNDFELNIINNVLKKNVNLNKNFLIKHKIFSHLAEEKKRIELLSFTRAIFIKEHNKKFFMPIMDFVNYHYKGLRYSVGKNNNIYLKSIKHIKQNEEVLINYTQSTDAISFFFEQGFIDNSFNSFKIKKNELKIKIKTISTFNEKYFSKENDMYTFKEDILFDENTYSQSLLKF
;
A
#
# COMPACT_ATOMS: atom_id res chain seq x y z
N MET A 1 22.71 22.60 -14.18
CA MET A 1 21.55 21.66 -14.28
C MET A 1 20.79 21.70 -12.96
N ALA A 2 19.49 21.94 -12.98
CA ALA A 2 18.69 21.91 -11.76
C ALA A 2 18.66 20.47 -11.22
N VAL A 3 18.98 20.29 -9.96
CA VAL A 3 18.87 18.99 -9.26
C VAL A 3 17.39 18.65 -9.15
N SER A 4 17.00 17.44 -9.55
CA SER A 4 15.61 17.02 -9.45
C SER A 4 15.17 16.90 -7.98
N LEU A 5 13.88 17.14 -7.70
CA LEU A 5 13.32 17.11 -6.33
C LEU A 5 13.66 15.80 -5.60
N HIS A 6 13.54 14.66 -6.27
CA HIS A 6 13.83 13.36 -5.65
C HIS A 6 15.33 13.18 -5.32
N THR A 7 16.23 13.70 -6.16
CA THR A 7 17.68 13.70 -5.87
C THR A 7 18.00 14.62 -4.70
N HIS A 8 17.37 15.79 -4.65
CA HIS A 8 17.54 16.72 -3.52
C HIS A 8 17.03 16.11 -2.22
N LEU A 9 15.86 15.48 -2.23
CA LEU A 9 15.32 14.78 -1.08
C LEU A 9 16.24 13.64 -0.60
N LEU A 10 16.79 12.85 -1.54
CA LEU A 10 17.71 11.76 -1.20
C LEU A 10 18.99 12.28 -0.53
N ASN A 11 19.56 13.36 -1.05
CA ASN A 11 20.76 13.97 -0.46
C ASN A 11 20.49 14.46 0.97
N LEU A 12 19.39 15.21 1.17
CA LEU A 12 18.97 15.64 2.51
C LEU A 12 18.69 14.46 3.46
N PHE A 13 18.11 13.38 2.95
CA PHE A 13 17.87 12.18 3.72
C PHE A 13 19.17 11.56 4.24
N ILE A 14 20.17 11.42 3.36
CA ILE A 14 21.49 10.86 3.72
C ILE A 14 22.23 11.80 4.68
N GLU A 15 22.25 13.10 4.40
CA GLU A 15 22.89 14.12 5.27
C GLU A 15 22.32 14.11 6.69
N LYS A 16 21.05 13.77 6.85
CA LYS A 16 20.36 13.69 8.14
C LYS A 16 20.45 12.31 8.82
N GLY A 17 21.26 11.41 8.29
CA GLY A 17 21.53 10.10 8.87
C GLY A 17 20.64 8.96 8.36
N GLY A 18 19.84 9.18 7.34
CA GLY A 18 19.16 8.11 6.63
C GLY A 18 20.12 7.25 5.83
N PHE A 19 19.84 5.97 5.71
CA PHE A 19 20.65 5.06 4.91
C PHE A 19 19.95 4.67 3.62
N PHE A 20 20.64 4.86 2.51
CA PHE A 20 20.25 4.38 1.19
C PHE A 20 21.41 3.61 0.57
N ASN A 21 21.21 2.35 0.25
CA ASN A 21 22.28 1.48 -0.23
C ASN A 21 22.88 2.03 -1.53
N LYS A 22 24.22 2.10 -1.59
CA LYS A 22 24.96 2.63 -2.75
C LYS A 22 24.69 1.89 -4.06
N ASN A 23 24.22 0.65 -3.97
CA ASN A 23 23.83 -0.18 -5.11
C ASN A 23 22.38 0.05 -5.54
N LEU A 24 21.70 1.06 -5.01
CA LEU A 24 20.35 1.47 -5.41
C LEU A 24 20.38 2.80 -6.18
N ILE A 25 19.37 3.00 -6.98
CA ILE A 25 19.11 4.25 -7.68
C ILE A 25 17.61 4.52 -7.76
N ILE A 26 17.22 5.80 -7.57
CA ILE A 26 15.86 6.25 -7.88
C ILE A 26 15.83 6.66 -9.35
N LYS A 27 14.94 6.07 -10.14
CA LYS A 27 14.74 6.44 -11.54
C LYS A 27 13.27 6.38 -11.93
N LYS A 28 12.93 7.07 -13.03
CA LYS A 28 11.56 7.06 -13.56
C LYS A 28 11.25 5.68 -14.13
N ASN A 29 10.13 5.10 -13.69
CA ASN A 29 9.50 3.95 -14.30
C ASN A 29 8.44 4.45 -15.30
N VAL A 30 8.39 3.85 -16.48
CA VAL A 30 7.50 4.32 -17.57
C VAL A 30 6.03 4.31 -17.14
N ASN A 31 5.62 3.35 -16.31
CA ASN A 31 4.21 3.11 -15.98
C ASN A 31 3.83 3.46 -14.53
N LYS A 32 4.82 3.70 -13.65
CA LYS A 32 4.59 3.81 -12.21
C LYS A 32 5.17 5.09 -11.58
N GLY A 33 5.60 6.05 -12.39
CA GLY A 33 6.27 7.24 -11.88
C GLY A 33 7.74 6.97 -11.51
N PHE A 34 8.17 7.30 -10.30
CA PHE A 34 9.50 6.96 -9.81
C PHE A 34 9.49 5.60 -9.11
N GLY A 35 10.61 4.88 -9.22
CA GLY A 35 10.85 3.62 -8.53
C GLY A 35 12.31 3.49 -8.07
N ILE A 36 12.57 2.53 -7.20
CA ILE A 36 13.91 2.20 -6.73
C ILE A 36 14.39 0.94 -7.44
N PHE A 37 15.59 1.00 -8.02
CA PHE A 37 16.17 -0.08 -8.82
C PHE A 37 17.56 -0.42 -8.32
N ALA A 38 17.94 -1.68 -8.48
CA ALA A 38 19.30 -2.12 -8.24
C ALA A 38 20.23 -1.59 -9.33
N LYS A 39 21.25 -0.81 -8.95
CA LYS A 39 22.31 -0.32 -9.83
C LYS A 39 23.32 -1.42 -10.13
N ASN A 40 23.56 -2.30 -9.16
CA ASN A 40 24.38 -3.50 -9.25
C ASN A 40 23.64 -4.63 -8.53
N ASP A 41 24.14 -5.87 -8.70
CA ASP A 41 23.63 -7.02 -7.97
C ASP A 41 23.68 -6.81 -6.45
N ILE A 42 22.65 -7.23 -5.76
CA ILE A 42 22.52 -7.10 -4.29
C ILE A 42 22.27 -8.49 -3.70
N SER A 43 23.12 -8.87 -2.77
CA SER A 43 22.99 -10.15 -2.07
C SER A 43 21.79 -10.19 -1.13
N PRO A 44 21.26 -11.38 -0.83
CA PRO A 44 20.30 -11.55 0.26
C PRO A 44 20.83 -10.95 1.58
N ASP A 45 19.93 -10.68 2.49
CA ASP A 45 20.20 -10.14 3.82
C ASP A 45 20.85 -8.74 3.86
N THR A 46 20.88 -8.04 2.72
CA THR A 46 21.43 -6.69 2.61
C THR A 46 20.40 -5.64 3.02
N ILE A 47 20.76 -4.67 3.87
CA ILE A 47 19.94 -3.49 4.15
C ILE A 47 19.92 -2.61 2.90
N LEU A 48 18.72 -2.32 2.43
CA LEU A 48 18.46 -1.51 1.24
C LEU A 48 18.22 -0.04 1.60
N ILE A 49 17.34 0.19 2.56
CA ILE A 49 16.95 1.52 3.04
C ILE A 49 16.77 1.39 4.54
N ASP A 50 17.23 2.39 5.29
CA ASP A 50 16.93 2.54 6.71
C ASP A 50 16.51 3.99 6.98
N VAL A 51 15.30 4.18 7.47
CA VAL A 51 14.71 5.47 7.82
C VAL A 51 14.77 5.62 9.34
N PRO A 52 15.72 6.39 9.89
CA PRO A 52 15.76 6.67 11.31
C PRO A 52 14.48 7.30 11.82
N HIS A 53 14.12 7.05 13.06
CA HIS A 53 12.87 7.55 13.67
C HIS A 53 12.71 9.07 13.55
N ASN A 54 13.79 9.83 13.74
CA ASN A 54 13.79 11.30 13.63
C ASN A 54 13.56 11.83 12.19
N LEU A 55 13.62 10.97 11.18
CA LEU A 55 13.29 11.30 9.79
C LEU A 55 11.88 10.84 9.40
N LEU A 56 11.20 10.08 10.22
CA LEU A 56 9.78 9.80 10.04
C LEU A 56 8.97 11.08 10.25
N ILE A 57 8.04 11.37 9.36
CA ILE A 57 7.27 12.61 9.40
C ILE A 57 5.86 12.33 9.94
N PRO A 58 5.51 12.78 11.15
CA PRO A 58 4.18 12.59 11.69
C PRO A 58 3.11 13.26 10.81
N VAL A 59 2.02 12.55 10.51
CA VAL A 59 0.94 13.05 9.64
C VAL A 59 0.32 14.34 10.17
N ASN A 60 0.16 14.45 11.49
CA ASN A 60 -0.41 15.65 12.14
C ASN A 60 0.49 16.88 11.98
N GLU A 61 1.79 16.73 11.87
CA GLU A 61 2.70 17.85 11.60
C GLU A 61 2.50 18.41 10.20
N ILE A 62 2.24 17.55 9.21
CA ILE A 62 1.95 18.00 7.85
C ILE A 62 0.65 18.81 7.77
N LYS A 63 -0.37 18.45 8.54
CA LYS A 63 -1.65 19.18 8.57
C LYS A 63 -1.50 20.62 9.11
N ASN A 64 -0.47 20.86 9.89
CA ASN A 64 -0.17 22.17 10.50
C ASN A 64 0.93 22.95 9.76
N ILE A 65 1.47 22.42 8.67
CA ILE A 65 2.71 22.88 8.01
C ILE A 65 2.54 24.12 7.10
N THR A 66 1.49 24.86 7.21
CA THR A 66 1.43 26.15 6.47
C THR A 66 2.44 27.20 6.97
N GLN A 67 3.10 27.01 8.12
CA GLN A 67 3.88 28.09 8.75
C GLN A 67 5.35 27.81 9.11
N SER A 68 5.85 26.58 9.21
CA SER A 68 7.27 26.34 9.52
C SER A 68 7.77 24.96 9.07
N ARG A 69 7.94 24.77 7.80
CA ARG A 69 8.55 23.55 7.26
C ARG A 69 10.06 23.62 7.46
N ASN A 70 10.67 22.61 8.09
CA ASN A 70 12.09 22.41 7.86
C ASN A 70 12.32 22.02 6.40
N SER A 71 13.51 22.29 5.88
CA SER A 71 13.83 22.06 4.47
C SER A 71 13.58 20.62 4.00
N PHE A 72 13.79 19.62 4.88
CA PHE A 72 13.58 18.22 4.55
C PHE A 72 12.09 17.86 4.38
N GLN A 73 11.24 18.29 5.31
CA GLN A 73 9.80 18.04 5.25
C GLN A 73 9.16 18.76 4.05
N GLN A 74 9.62 19.97 3.75
CA GLN A 74 9.15 20.73 2.59
C GLN A 74 9.51 20.01 1.29
N VAL A 75 10.78 19.62 1.12
CA VAL A 75 11.22 18.91 -0.09
C VAL A 75 10.52 17.55 -0.24
N PHE A 76 10.32 16.81 0.86
CA PHE A 76 9.54 15.58 0.84
C PHE A 76 8.13 15.85 0.31
N PHE A 77 7.43 16.83 0.89
CA PHE A 77 6.05 17.12 0.53
C PHE A 77 5.93 17.57 -0.93
N GLU A 78 6.80 18.48 -1.38
CA GLU A 78 6.85 18.91 -2.78
C GLU A 78 7.11 17.73 -3.73
N THR A 79 8.00 16.81 -3.34
CA THR A 79 8.33 15.63 -4.15
C THR A 79 7.12 14.69 -4.30
N VAL A 80 6.40 14.39 -3.21
CA VAL A 80 5.26 13.46 -3.27
C VAL A 80 4.00 14.08 -3.86
N THR A 81 3.86 15.40 -3.82
CA THR A 81 2.73 16.14 -4.41
C THR A 81 2.95 16.54 -5.86
N SER A 82 4.18 16.49 -6.37
CA SER A 82 4.50 16.84 -7.76
C SER A 82 3.89 15.88 -8.79
N ASN A 83 3.52 14.67 -8.39
CA ASN A 83 2.84 13.71 -9.26
C ASN A 83 1.32 13.89 -9.16
N ASN A 84 0.79 14.81 -9.98
CA ASN A 84 -0.64 15.14 -9.97
C ASN A 84 -1.54 13.99 -10.45
N ASP A 85 -1.05 13.11 -11.34
CA ASP A 85 -1.88 12.05 -11.94
C ASP A 85 -2.39 11.06 -10.88
N TYR A 86 -1.56 10.73 -9.90
CA TYR A 86 -1.97 9.85 -8.80
C TYR A 86 -3.21 10.34 -8.06
N PHE A 87 -3.30 11.67 -7.81
CA PHE A 87 -4.43 12.25 -7.08
C PHE A 87 -5.72 12.20 -7.90
N ASN A 88 -5.61 12.36 -9.22
CA ASN A 88 -6.78 12.42 -10.10
C ASN A 88 -7.48 11.07 -10.27
N TYR A 89 -6.76 9.95 -10.11
CA TYR A 89 -7.30 8.61 -10.35
C TYR A 89 -7.73 7.86 -9.09
N HIS A 90 -7.51 8.42 -7.90
CA HIS A 90 -7.92 7.72 -6.68
C HIS A 90 -9.44 7.79 -6.50
N PRO A 91 -10.13 6.67 -6.17
CA PRO A 91 -11.60 6.64 -6.04
C PRO A 91 -12.18 7.69 -5.08
N LEU A 92 -11.46 8.07 -4.03
CA LEU A 92 -11.88 9.12 -3.09
C LEU A 92 -11.91 10.53 -3.71
N MET A 93 -11.29 10.73 -4.87
CA MET A 93 -11.30 11.99 -5.63
C MET A 93 -12.35 12.00 -6.74
N SER A 94 -13.13 10.92 -6.90
CA SER A 94 -14.14 10.77 -7.94
C SER A 94 -15.25 11.81 -7.83
N ASN A 95 -15.75 12.26 -8.97
CA ASN A 95 -16.96 13.08 -9.07
C ASN A 95 -18.24 12.23 -8.91
N ASP A 96 -19.39 12.87 -8.89
CA ASP A 96 -20.68 12.20 -8.67
C ASP A 96 -21.02 11.15 -9.74
N PHE A 97 -20.62 11.36 -10.99
CA PHE A 97 -20.85 10.41 -12.08
C PHE A 97 -20.00 9.16 -11.89
N GLU A 98 -18.71 9.32 -11.63
CA GLU A 98 -17.80 8.23 -11.35
C GLU A 98 -18.21 7.47 -10.08
N LEU A 99 -18.68 8.20 -9.07
CA LEU A 99 -19.18 7.62 -7.82
C LEU A 99 -20.38 6.69 -8.07
N ASN A 100 -21.26 7.02 -9.01
CA ASN A 100 -22.38 6.14 -9.39
C ASN A 100 -21.88 4.82 -10.01
N ILE A 101 -20.85 4.87 -10.85
CA ILE A 101 -20.21 3.67 -11.41
C ILE A 101 -19.59 2.83 -10.29
N ILE A 102 -18.82 3.47 -9.42
CA ILE A 102 -18.18 2.83 -8.26
C ILE A 102 -19.22 2.17 -7.37
N ASN A 103 -20.32 2.84 -7.06
CA ASN A 103 -21.40 2.30 -6.25
C ASN A 103 -22.03 1.04 -6.86
N ASN A 104 -22.14 0.98 -8.18
CA ASN A 104 -22.66 -0.21 -8.86
C ASN A 104 -21.71 -1.41 -8.70
N VAL A 105 -20.40 -1.18 -8.74
CA VAL A 105 -19.38 -2.21 -8.47
C VAL A 105 -19.42 -2.65 -7.00
N LEU A 106 -19.62 -1.70 -6.08
CA LEU A 106 -19.61 -1.94 -4.62
C LEU A 106 -20.90 -2.50 -4.06
N LYS A 107 -22.00 -2.54 -4.82
CA LYS A 107 -23.32 -3.04 -4.34
C LYS A 107 -23.23 -4.41 -3.68
N LYS A 108 -22.31 -5.26 -4.13
CA LYS A 108 -22.08 -6.61 -3.57
C LYS A 108 -21.18 -6.61 -2.33
N ASN A 109 -20.58 -5.47 -1.95
CA ASN A 109 -19.65 -5.38 -0.81
C ASN A 109 -20.08 -4.28 0.17
N VAL A 110 -21.09 -4.56 0.98
CA VAL A 110 -21.79 -3.58 1.83
C VAL A 110 -20.85 -2.84 2.80
N ASN A 111 -19.90 -3.54 3.42
CA ASN A 111 -18.99 -2.91 4.40
C ASN A 111 -17.97 -1.99 3.73
N LEU A 112 -17.40 -2.43 2.61
CA LEU A 112 -16.47 -1.61 1.83
C LEU A 112 -17.19 -0.38 1.29
N ASN A 113 -18.41 -0.55 0.76
CA ASN A 113 -19.25 0.53 0.29
C ASN A 113 -19.52 1.57 1.39
N LYS A 114 -19.99 1.13 2.56
CA LYS A 114 -20.27 2.03 3.68
C LYS A 114 -19.04 2.85 4.11
N ASN A 115 -17.91 2.18 4.31
CA ASN A 115 -16.67 2.83 4.71
C ASN A 115 -16.15 3.80 3.64
N PHE A 116 -16.23 3.40 2.38
CA PHE A 116 -15.83 4.24 1.25
C PHE A 116 -16.71 5.49 1.16
N LEU A 117 -18.04 5.36 1.21
CA LEU A 117 -18.96 6.48 1.11
C LEU A 117 -18.79 7.47 2.26
N ILE A 118 -18.54 7.00 3.48
CA ILE A 118 -18.25 7.90 4.62
C ILE A 118 -16.98 8.72 4.33
N LYS A 119 -15.91 8.06 3.89
CA LYS A 119 -14.65 8.75 3.54
C LYS A 119 -14.84 9.71 2.38
N HIS A 120 -15.48 9.27 1.31
CA HIS A 120 -15.75 10.11 0.13
C HIS A 120 -16.53 11.38 0.50
N LYS A 121 -17.55 11.24 1.34
CA LYS A 121 -18.31 12.39 1.85
C LYS A 121 -17.44 13.38 2.62
N ILE A 122 -16.52 12.88 3.47
CA ILE A 122 -15.56 13.75 4.18
C ILE A 122 -14.66 14.46 3.18
N PHE A 123 -14.12 13.73 2.20
CA PHE A 123 -13.21 14.26 1.18
C PHE A 123 -13.89 15.32 0.31
N SER A 124 -15.16 15.13 -0.08
CA SER A 124 -15.88 16.08 -0.95
C SER A 124 -16.02 17.48 -0.36
N HIS A 125 -15.99 17.60 0.96
CA HIS A 125 -16.10 18.88 1.67
C HIS A 125 -14.74 19.55 1.97
N LEU A 126 -13.62 18.91 1.65
CA LEU A 126 -12.29 19.48 1.87
C LEU A 126 -11.86 20.37 0.71
N ALA A 127 -11.08 21.43 1.01
CA ALA A 127 -10.33 22.14 -0.01
C ALA A 127 -9.29 21.24 -0.68
N GLU A 128 -8.96 21.49 -1.95
CA GLU A 128 -8.08 20.61 -2.76
C GLU A 128 -6.73 20.29 -2.09
N GLU A 129 -6.08 21.28 -1.47
CA GLU A 129 -4.83 21.03 -0.76
C GLU A 129 -5.02 20.07 0.42
N LYS A 130 -6.11 20.22 1.18
CA LYS A 130 -6.45 19.31 2.28
C LYS A 130 -6.80 17.92 1.79
N LYS A 131 -7.51 17.80 0.67
CA LYS A 131 -7.79 16.50 0.04
C LYS A 131 -6.50 15.75 -0.26
N ARG A 132 -5.52 16.42 -0.86
CA ARG A 132 -4.22 15.82 -1.19
C ARG A 132 -3.48 15.33 0.05
N ILE A 133 -3.43 16.13 1.10
CA ILE A 133 -2.80 15.75 2.38
C ILE A 133 -3.50 14.53 3.01
N GLU A 134 -4.84 14.55 3.06
CA GLU A 134 -5.60 13.43 3.62
C GLU A 134 -5.43 12.16 2.79
N LEU A 135 -5.41 12.27 1.45
CA LEU A 135 -5.20 11.14 0.57
C LEU A 135 -3.80 10.53 0.75
N LEU A 136 -2.75 11.36 0.81
CA LEU A 136 -1.40 10.90 1.12
C LEU A 136 -1.36 10.20 2.49
N SER A 137 -1.99 10.79 3.50
CA SER A 137 -2.07 10.22 4.85
C SER A 137 -2.77 8.85 4.87
N PHE A 138 -3.74 8.68 3.99
CA PHE A 138 -4.51 7.46 3.89
C PHE A 138 -3.75 6.35 3.17
N THR A 139 -3.05 6.68 2.08
CA THR A 139 -2.44 5.71 1.18
C THR A 139 -0.97 5.43 1.47
N ARG A 140 -0.23 6.37 2.07
CA ARG A 140 1.23 6.29 2.21
C ARG A 140 1.73 6.30 3.65
N ALA A 141 0.90 6.70 4.62
CA ALA A 141 1.34 6.73 6.00
C ALA A 141 1.15 5.37 6.68
N ILE A 142 2.16 4.95 7.44
CA ILE A 142 2.10 3.76 8.28
C ILE A 142 1.71 4.13 9.71
N PHE A 143 1.04 3.21 10.37
CA PHE A 143 0.73 3.34 11.80
C PHE A 143 1.80 2.62 12.63
N ILE A 144 2.49 3.35 13.50
CA ILE A 144 3.46 2.79 14.44
C ILE A 144 2.80 2.68 15.80
N LYS A 145 2.55 1.45 16.26
CA LYS A 145 1.81 1.16 17.50
C LYS A 145 2.45 1.79 18.74
N GLU A 146 3.77 1.73 18.83
CA GLU A 146 4.55 2.24 19.95
C GLU A 146 4.35 3.73 20.17
N HIS A 147 4.04 4.47 19.12
CA HIS A 147 3.77 5.91 19.17
C HIS A 147 2.29 6.27 19.09
N ASN A 148 1.42 5.31 18.82
CA ASN A 148 0.00 5.54 18.54
C ASN A 148 -0.25 6.65 17.49
N LYS A 149 0.60 6.73 16.48
CA LYS A 149 0.59 7.77 15.45
C LYS A 149 0.87 7.20 14.06
N LYS A 150 0.44 7.95 13.06
CA LYS A 150 0.78 7.70 11.64
C LYS A 150 1.97 8.56 11.22
N PHE A 151 2.86 7.97 10.41
CA PHE A 151 4.04 8.61 9.88
C PHE A 151 4.19 8.36 8.38
N PHE A 152 4.69 9.34 7.65
CA PHE A 152 5.25 9.13 6.34
C PHE A 152 6.68 8.63 6.45
N MET A 153 7.10 7.84 5.48
CA MET A 153 8.43 7.24 5.38
C MET A 153 9.18 7.83 4.19
N PRO A 154 9.91 8.94 4.34
CA PRO A 154 10.68 9.52 3.24
C PRO A 154 11.60 8.48 2.60
N ILE A 155 11.79 8.60 1.27
CA ILE A 155 12.53 7.66 0.42
C ILE A 155 11.83 6.30 0.25
N MET A 156 11.27 5.69 1.32
CA MET A 156 10.50 4.45 1.20
C MET A 156 9.27 4.62 0.28
N ASP A 157 8.73 5.83 0.16
CA ASP A 157 7.61 6.18 -0.73
C ASP A 157 7.92 6.00 -2.23
N PHE A 158 9.19 5.88 -2.62
CA PHE A 158 9.58 5.54 -3.99
C PHE A 158 9.61 4.04 -4.28
N VAL A 159 9.42 3.20 -3.27
CA VAL A 159 9.38 1.74 -3.47
C VAL A 159 7.97 1.37 -3.91
N ASN A 160 7.84 0.92 -5.16
CA ASN A 160 6.56 0.55 -5.74
C ASN A 160 6.00 -0.76 -5.16
N TYR A 161 4.71 -0.95 -5.37
CA TYR A 161 4.00 -2.13 -4.89
C TYR A 161 4.18 -3.35 -5.78
N HIS A 162 4.27 -4.51 -5.14
CA HIS A 162 4.02 -5.81 -5.73
C HIS A 162 3.58 -6.78 -4.62
N TYR A 163 2.61 -7.65 -4.87
CA TYR A 163 2.07 -8.52 -3.82
C TYR A 163 3.09 -9.53 -3.25
N LYS A 164 4.10 -9.94 -4.03
CA LYS A 164 5.28 -10.73 -3.58
C LYS A 164 6.48 -9.85 -3.21
N GLY A 165 6.29 -8.54 -3.06
CA GLY A 165 7.36 -7.61 -2.72
C GLY A 165 7.93 -7.87 -1.32
N LEU A 166 9.02 -7.20 -1.04
CA LEU A 166 9.63 -7.19 0.28
C LEU A 166 8.67 -6.60 1.33
N ARG A 167 9.03 -6.75 2.60
CA ARG A 167 8.32 -6.07 3.70
C ARG A 167 9.31 -5.22 4.47
N TYR A 168 8.86 -4.04 4.87
CA TYR A 168 9.64 -3.26 5.83
C TYR A 168 9.50 -3.85 7.24
N SER A 169 10.48 -3.57 8.06
CA SER A 169 10.52 -3.99 9.46
C SER A 169 10.77 -2.78 10.35
N VAL A 170 10.27 -2.86 11.58
CA VAL A 170 10.55 -1.87 12.62
C VAL A 170 11.74 -2.35 13.43
N GLY A 171 12.79 -1.55 13.51
CA GLY A 171 13.98 -1.83 14.30
C GLY A 171 13.83 -1.45 15.77
N LYS A 172 14.85 -1.79 16.57
CA LYS A 172 14.84 -1.55 18.02
C LYS A 172 14.71 -0.06 18.41
N ASN A 173 15.21 0.83 17.56
CA ASN A 173 15.14 2.29 17.78
C ASN A 173 13.95 2.93 17.05
N ASN A 174 12.93 2.15 16.70
CA ASN A 174 11.77 2.58 15.92
C ASN A 174 12.13 3.14 14.53
N ASN A 175 13.32 2.82 14.01
CA ASN A 175 13.67 3.03 12.62
C ASN A 175 12.88 2.07 11.75
N ILE A 176 12.57 2.47 10.53
CA ILE A 176 11.90 1.63 9.53
C ILE A 176 12.93 1.24 8.47
N TYR A 177 13.16 -0.06 8.31
CA TYR A 177 14.13 -0.51 7.33
C TYR A 177 13.56 -1.53 6.35
N LEU A 178 14.13 -1.55 5.16
CA LEU A 178 13.89 -2.51 4.10
C LEU A 178 15.15 -3.36 3.91
N LYS A 179 14.98 -4.67 3.92
CA LYS A 179 16.07 -5.64 3.77
C LYS A 179 15.74 -6.60 2.63
N SER A 180 16.73 -6.91 1.79
CA SER A 180 16.59 -7.96 0.79
C SER A 180 16.48 -9.34 1.44
N ILE A 181 15.53 -10.15 1.01
CA ILE A 181 15.37 -11.55 1.44
C ILE A 181 15.88 -12.53 0.36
N LYS A 182 16.18 -12.03 -0.82
CA LYS A 182 16.67 -12.78 -1.98
C LYS A 182 17.70 -11.95 -2.73
N HIS A 183 18.42 -12.59 -3.63
CA HIS A 183 19.28 -11.90 -4.57
C HIS A 183 18.44 -10.98 -5.47
N ILE A 184 18.86 -9.71 -5.63
CA ILE A 184 18.26 -8.73 -6.52
C ILE A 184 19.27 -8.44 -7.64
N LYS A 185 18.89 -8.69 -8.87
CA LYS A 185 19.77 -8.50 -10.03
C LYS A 185 19.89 -7.03 -10.40
N GLN A 186 20.99 -6.68 -11.04
CA GLN A 186 21.15 -5.36 -11.64
C GLN A 186 19.95 -5.01 -12.54
N ASN A 187 19.48 -3.76 -12.43
CA ASN A 187 18.28 -3.22 -13.08
C ASN A 187 16.94 -3.80 -12.61
N GLU A 188 16.91 -4.75 -11.68
CA GLU A 188 15.66 -5.21 -11.06
C GLU A 188 15.08 -4.10 -10.18
N GLU A 189 13.76 -3.90 -10.24
CA GLU A 189 13.05 -2.97 -9.38
C GLU A 189 12.88 -3.57 -7.98
N VAL A 190 13.19 -2.77 -6.97
CA VAL A 190 12.89 -3.10 -5.57
C VAL A 190 11.42 -2.82 -5.33
N LEU A 191 10.68 -3.82 -4.93
CA LEU A 191 9.23 -3.74 -4.73
C LEU A 191 8.87 -4.16 -3.31
N ILE A 192 7.84 -3.52 -2.74
CA ILE A 192 7.31 -3.89 -1.41
C ILE A 192 5.84 -4.27 -1.46
N ASN A 193 5.45 -5.10 -0.50
CA ASN A 193 4.05 -5.41 -0.27
C ASN A 193 3.51 -4.47 0.82
N TYR A 194 2.57 -3.59 0.46
CA TYR A 194 1.97 -2.61 1.38
C TYR A 194 1.02 -3.24 2.39
N THR A 195 0.43 -4.40 2.07
CA THR A 195 -0.61 -5.02 2.90
C THR A 195 -0.50 -6.54 2.88
N GLN A 196 -0.86 -7.17 4.00
CA GLN A 196 -0.66 -8.61 4.15
C GLN A 196 -1.80 -9.46 3.60
N SER A 197 -3.00 -8.91 3.48
CA SER A 197 -4.17 -9.72 3.13
C SER A 197 -5.34 -8.85 2.70
N THR A 198 -5.27 -8.36 1.46
CA THR A 198 -6.42 -7.68 0.87
C THR A 198 -6.67 -8.18 -0.54
N ASP A 199 -7.91 -8.17 -0.97
CA ASP A 199 -8.28 -8.48 -2.34
C ASP A 199 -8.07 -7.26 -3.25
N ALA A 200 -8.05 -7.48 -4.56
CA ALA A 200 -7.80 -6.44 -5.56
C ALA A 200 -8.78 -5.26 -5.45
N ILE A 201 -10.05 -5.52 -5.13
CA ILE A 201 -11.08 -4.47 -5.02
C ILE A 201 -10.81 -3.61 -3.78
N SER A 202 -10.62 -4.23 -2.61
CA SER A 202 -10.28 -3.50 -1.38
C SER A 202 -8.99 -2.70 -1.55
N PHE A 203 -7.98 -3.28 -2.20
CA PHE A 203 -6.72 -2.62 -2.48
C PHE A 203 -6.89 -1.39 -3.38
N PHE A 204 -7.71 -1.49 -4.44
CA PHE A 204 -8.04 -0.34 -5.30
C PHE A 204 -8.65 0.82 -4.50
N PHE A 205 -9.60 0.54 -3.60
CA PHE A 205 -10.21 1.58 -2.76
C PHE A 205 -9.28 2.14 -1.68
N GLU A 206 -8.26 1.38 -1.28
CA GLU A 206 -7.27 1.81 -0.31
C GLU A 206 -6.10 2.55 -0.94
N GLN A 207 -5.63 2.10 -2.09
CA GLN A 207 -4.39 2.58 -2.71
C GLN A 207 -4.60 3.35 -4.01
N GLY A 208 -5.79 3.30 -4.61
CA GLY A 208 -6.13 4.03 -5.83
C GLY A 208 -5.64 3.42 -7.13
N PHE A 209 -5.10 2.20 -7.11
CA PHE A 209 -4.66 1.50 -8.33
C PHE A 209 -4.87 -0.02 -8.23
N ILE A 210 -4.86 -0.68 -9.36
CA ILE A 210 -4.86 -2.15 -9.47
C ILE A 210 -3.51 -2.58 -10.05
N ASP A 211 -2.83 -3.47 -9.35
CA ASP A 211 -1.61 -4.09 -9.85
C ASP A 211 -1.94 -5.42 -10.52
N ASN A 212 -1.38 -5.65 -11.73
CA ASN A 212 -1.62 -6.87 -12.50
C ASN A 212 -1.07 -8.15 -11.83
N SER A 213 -0.22 -7.99 -10.83
CA SER A 213 0.28 -9.12 -10.02
C SER A 213 -0.72 -9.60 -8.98
N PHE A 214 -1.87 -8.94 -8.85
CA PHE A 214 -2.85 -9.22 -7.82
C PHE A 214 -3.71 -10.42 -8.20
N ASN A 215 -3.49 -11.56 -7.57
CA ASN A 215 -4.19 -12.83 -7.83
C ASN A 215 -5.10 -13.25 -6.67
N SER A 216 -5.47 -12.31 -5.79
CA SER A 216 -6.30 -12.64 -4.65
C SER A 216 -7.70 -12.04 -4.75
N PHE A 217 -8.67 -12.76 -4.22
CA PHE A 217 -10.04 -12.28 -4.05
C PHE A 217 -10.59 -12.74 -2.70
N LYS A 218 -11.48 -11.96 -2.12
CA LYS A 218 -12.09 -12.26 -0.84
C LYS A 218 -13.54 -12.70 -1.01
N ILE A 219 -13.87 -13.84 -0.42
CA ILE A 219 -15.24 -14.32 -0.30
C ILE A 219 -15.69 -14.12 1.14
N LYS A 220 -16.79 -13.41 1.33
CA LYS A 220 -17.37 -13.23 2.65
C LYS A 220 -18.16 -14.45 3.11
N LYS A 221 -18.17 -14.67 4.40
CA LYS A 221 -18.85 -15.77 5.08
C LYS A 221 -20.28 -16.03 4.56
N ASN A 222 -21.03 -14.99 4.24
CA ASN A 222 -22.44 -15.10 3.85
C ASN A 222 -22.70 -15.02 2.34
N GLU A 223 -21.65 -14.83 1.51
CA GLU A 223 -21.82 -14.64 0.07
C GLU A 223 -21.89 -15.95 -0.71
N LEU A 224 -21.33 -17.03 -0.18
CA LEU A 224 -21.33 -18.32 -0.83
C LEU A 224 -22.04 -19.36 0.03
N LYS A 225 -23.23 -19.78 -0.42
CA LYS A 225 -23.92 -20.96 0.10
C LYS A 225 -23.85 -22.03 -0.98
N ILE A 226 -23.06 -23.06 -0.73
CA ILE A 226 -22.87 -24.15 -1.68
C ILE A 226 -23.71 -25.35 -1.25
N LYS A 227 -24.66 -25.76 -2.08
CA LYS A 227 -25.37 -27.02 -1.94
C LYS A 227 -24.62 -28.07 -2.73
N ILE A 228 -23.87 -28.90 -2.02
CA ILE A 228 -23.03 -29.94 -2.66
C ILE A 228 -23.63 -31.28 -2.46
N LYS A 229 -23.98 -31.95 -3.56
CA LYS A 229 -24.56 -33.32 -3.53
C LYS A 229 -23.51 -34.41 -3.31
N THR A 230 -22.24 -34.16 -3.60
CA THR A 230 -21.16 -35.14 -3.51
C THR A 230 -19.83 -34.49 -3.29
N ILE A 231 -19.36 -34.38 -2.06
CA ILE A 231 -17.95 -34.09 -1.75
C ILE A 231 -17.47 -35.15 -0.74
N SER A 232 -16.42 -35.85 -1.13
CA SER A 232 -15.85 -36.93 -0.32
C SER A 232 -14.91 -36.45 0.79
N THR A 233 -14.39 -35.22 0.73
CA THR A 233 -13.49 -34.66 1.76
C THR A 233 -13.67 -33.17 1.88
N PHE A 234 -14.23 -32.72 2.99
CA PHE A 234 -14.39 -31.31 3.36
C PHE A 234 -13.39 -30.92 4.43
N ASN A 235 -12.73 -29.78 4.24
CA ASN A 235 -11.90 -29.25 5.30
C ASN A 235 -12.78 -28.47 6.30
N GLU A 236 -13.20 -29.16 7.38
CA GLU A 236 -14.04 -28.61 8.44
C GLU A 236 -13.47 -27.38 9.12
N LYS A 237 -12.19 -27.08 8.90
CA LYS A 237 -11.54 -25.86 9.41
C LYS A 237 -12.19 -24.60 8.85
N TYR A 238 -12.59 -24.63 7.57
CA TYR A 238 -13.07 -23.44 6.86
C TYR A 238 -14.58 -23.40 6.66
N PHE A 239 -15.26 -24.53 6.81
CA PHE A 239 -16.68 -24.64 6.50
C PHE A 239 -17.50 -25.14 7.69
N SER A 240 -18.73 -24.67 7.80
CA SER A 240 -19.77 -25.28 8.62
C SER A 240 -20.84 -25.89 7.72
N LYS A 241 -21.35 -27.04 8.11
CA LYS A 241 -22.45 -27.72 7.42
C LYS A 241 -23.73 -27.51 8.21
N GLU A 242 -24.78 -27.06 7.52
CA GLU A 242 -26.11 -26.92 8.08
C GLU A 242 -27.12 -27.28 6.98
N ASN A 243 -27.98 -28.32 7.22
CA ASN A 243 -29.03 -28.75 6.30
C ASN A 243 -28.58 -28.95 4.83
N ASP A 244 -27.49 -29.70 4.62
CA ASP A 244 -26.84 -29.92 3.30
C ASP A 244 -26.29 -28.67 2.59
N MET A 245 -26.22 -27.57 3.31
CA MET A 245 -25.55 -26.37 2.86
C MET A 245 -24.22 -26.23 3.59
N TYR A 246 -23.19 -25.84 2.81
CA TYR A 246 -21.90 -25.48 3.35
C TYR A 246 -21.73 -23.97 3.31
N THR A 247 -21.35 -23.39 4.44
CA THR A 247 -21.05 -21.98 4.57
C THR A 247 -19.66 -21.78 5.10
N PHE A 248 -18.98 -20.73 4.68
CA PHE A 248 -17.69 -20.37 5.27
C PHE A 248 -17.87 -19.95 6.73
N LYS A 249 -17.01 -20.45 7.62
CA LYS A 249 -17.01 -20.08 9.05
C LYS A 249 -16.58 -18.60 9.24
N GLU A 250 -15.72 -18.11 8.36
CA GLU A 250 -15.20 -16.74 8.36
C GLU A 250 -14.96 -16.25 6.93
N ASP A 251 -14.65 -14.97 6.77
CA ASP A 251 -14.24 -14.44 5.47
C ASP A 251 -12.92 -15.08 5.04
N ILE A 252 -12.84 -15.57 3.81
CA ILE A 252 -11.65 -16.22 3.27
C ILE A 252 -11.05 -15.37 2.17
N LEU A 253 -9.77 -15.07 2.30
CA LEU A 253 -8.95 -14.52 1.24
C LEU A 253 -8.36 -15.68 0.42
N PHE A 254 -8.70 -15.72 -0.86
CA PHE A 254 -8.11 -16.65 -1.80
C PHE A 254 -6.92 -15.98 -2.47
N ASP A 255 -5.75 -16.56 -2.30
CA ASP A 255 -4.51 -16.20 -2.96
C ASP A 255 -3.82 -17.45 -3.52
N GLU A 256 -2.66 -17.32 -4.15
CA GLU A 256 -1.91 -18.45 -4.71
C GLU A 256 -1.58 -19.52 -3.65
N ASN A 257 -1.35 -19.12 -2.40
CA ASN A 257 -1.01 -20.07 -1.33
C ASN A 257 -2.26 -20.83 -0.87
N THR A 258 -3.40 -20.17 -0.83
CA THR A 258 -4.70 -20.77 -0.47
C THR A 258 -5.15 -21.72 -1.58
N TYR A 259 -4.91 -21.35 -2.84
CA TYR A 259 -5.24 -22.19 -4.01
C TYR A 259 -4.41 -23.47 -4.06
N SER A 260 -3.12 -23.39 -3.71
CA SER A 260 -2.22 -24.55 -3.68
C SER A 260 -2.52 -25.55 -2.56
N GLN A 261 -3.24 -25.12 -1.51
CA GLN A 261 -3.60 -25.97 -0.36
C GLN A 261 -4.92 -26.73 -0.53
N SER A 262 -5.42 -26.86 -1.76
CA SER A 262 -6.52 -27.77 -2.13
C SER A 262 -7.89 -27.52 -1.47
N LEU A 263 -8.28 -26.24 -1.30
CA LEU A 263 -9.67 -25.91 -0.99
C LEU A 263 -10.66 -26.27 -2.13
N LEU A 264 -10.15 -26.51 -3.32
CA LEU A 264 -10.92 -26.79 -4.54
C LEU A 264 -10.33 -27.99 -5.30
N LYS A 265 -10.15 -29.13 -4.65
CA LYS A 265 -10.17 -30.40 -5.37
C LYS A 265 -11.64 -30.75 -5.63
N PHE A 266 -12.18 -30.14 -6.65
CA PHE A 266 -13.44 -30.56 -7.25
C PHE A 266 -13.20 -31.69 -8.24
#